data_fba9a0317a0f38cd756da4adccc3bbb3
#
_entry.id   fba9a0317a0f38cd756da4adccc3bbb3
#
_cell.length_a   1.000
_cell.length_b   1.000
_cell.length_c   1.000
_cell.angle_alpha   90.00
_cell.angle_beta   90.00
_cell.angle_gamma   90.00
#
_symmetry.space_group_name_H-M   'P 1'
#
loop_
_entity.id
_entity.type
_entity.pdbx_description
1 polymer ?
#
loop_
_entity_poly.entity_id
_entity_poly.type
_entity_poly.pdbx_seq_one_letter_code
_entity_poly.pdbx_strand_id
1 'polypeptide(L)'
;GLPAWDFSGPQDIPLAYSAYMQAVKETPDIIVCNAAIDTPPTKTEARFFTDFEKTMQVNINAHARLLSYFIPEMVNNGGGVIVLVGSIQGYIGADFRNYSGGFEKPCGYNCSKAALKQLARSITVQYGRYGIRAVCPGFGPFLSDKLPPEFVAKIREKIPTGHTVTKEDVQRTLLYAVCCDGLAGEDWLVDGGFTKW
;
A
#
# COMPACT_ATOMS: atom_id res chain seq x y z
N GLY A 1 15.03 17.19 9.26
CA GLY A 1 14.02 16.18 8.89
C GLY A 1 14.27 14.87 9.62
N LEU A 2 13.27 14.06 9.79
CA LEU A 2 13.43 12.72 10.38
C LEU A 2 14.26 11.84 9.44
N PRO A 3 15.09 10.91 9.97
CA PRO A 3 15.84 9.98 9.15
C PRO A 3 14.90 9.03 8.38
N ALA A 4 15.38 8.50 7.26
CA ALA A 4 14.72 7.38 6.60
C ALA A 4 14.93 6.12 7.44
N TRP A 5 13.87 5.31 7.58
CA TRP A 5 13.89 4.07 8.35
C TRP A 5 13.70 2.87 7.44
N ASP A 6 14.47 1.81 7.70
CA ASP A 6 14.25 0.50 7.06
C ASP A 6 13.25 -0.30 7.90
N PHE A 7 12.09 -0.58 7.35
CA PHE A 7 11.04 -1.34 8.03
C PHE A 7 11.14 -2.86 7.83
N SER A 8 12.27 -3.35 7.34
CA SER A 8 12.52 -4.79 7.22
C SER A 8 12.79 -5.48 8.57
N GLY A 9 13.28 -4.72 9.57
CA GLY A 9 13.56 -5.21 10.91
C GLY A 9 12.47 -4.85 11.93
N PRO A 10 12.12 -5.76 12.87
CA PRO A 10 11.10 -5.51 13.88
C PRO A 10 11.50 -4.41 14.89
N GLN A 11 12.80 -4.16 15.08
CA GLN A 11 13.34 -3.15 16.00
C GLN A 11 13.24 -1.73 15.46
N ASP A 12 13.12 -1.55 14.14
CA ASP A 12 13.17 -0.23 13.51
C ASP A 12 11.88 0.58 13.76
N ILE A 13 10.74 -0.08 13.90
CA ILE A 13 9.46 0.57 14.12
C ILE A 13 9.38 1.31 15.46
N PRO A 14 9.74 0.70 16.63
CA PRO A 14 9.77 1.42 17.90
C PRO A 14 10.71 2.62 17.88
N LEU A 15 11.87 2.49 17.21
CA LEU A 15 12.83 3.56 17.08
C LEU A 15 12.29 4.71 16.22
N ALA A 16 11.65 4.38 15.09
CA ALA A 16 11.02 5.37 14.22
C ALA A 16 9.91 6.14 14.94
N TYR A 17 9.03 5.43 15.68
CA TYR A 17 8.00 6.05 16.50
C TYR A 17 8.60 6.98 17.56
N SER A 18 9.61 6.51 18.33
CA SER A 18 10.24 7.30 19.38
C SER A 18 10.91 8.55 18.79
N ALA A 19 11.62 8.42 17.67
CA ALA A 19 12.26 9.54 16.99
C ALA A 19 11.24 10.57 16.49
N TYR A 20 10.10 10.09 15.94
CA TYR A 20 9.00 10.97 15.53
C TYR A 20 8.46 11.75 16.73
N MET A 21 8.09 11.08 17.82
CA MET A 21 7.51 11.72 19.01
C MET A 21 8.46 12.69 19.69
N GLN A 22 9.78 12.42 19.67
CA GLN A 22 10.79 13.35 20.19
C GLN A 22 10.91 14.61 19.32
N ALA A 23 10.83 14.47 18.01
CA ALA A 23 11.03 15.57 17.06
C ALA A 23 9.78 16.43 16.88
N VAL A 24 8.60 15.82 16.77
CA VAL A 24 7.33 16.49 16.41
C VAL A 24 6.53 16.83 17.66
N LYS A 25 6.52 15.95 18.68
CA LYS A 25 5.80 16.10 19.95
C LYS A 25 4.27 16.21 19.80
N GLU A 26 3.76 15.87 18.65
CA GLU A 26 2.33 15.91 18.31
C GLU A 26 1.92 14.59 17.69
N THR A 27 0.71 14.14 17.95
CA THR A 27 0.12 12.97 17.30
C THR A 27 -0.28 13.35 15.88
N PRO A 28 0.03 12.55 14.86
CA PRO A 28 -0.41 12.85 13.50
C PRO A 28 -1.92 12.66 13.34
N ASP A 29 -2.59 13.61 12.67
CA ASP A 29 -3.98 13.48 12.26
C ASP A 29 -4.14 12.54 11.05
N ILE A 30 -3.08 12.40 10.26
CA ILE A 30 -3.06 11.61 9.03
C ILE A 30 -1.82 10.73 9.00
N ILE A 31 -2.04 9.42 8.80
CA ILE A 31 -0.94 8.46 8.59
C ILE A 31 -1.11 7.82 7.22
N VAL A 32 -0.07 7.93 6.37
CA VAL A 32 -0.03 7.27 5.06
C VAL A 32 0.97 6.11 5.09
N CYS A 33 0.45 4.90 5.12
CA CYS A 33 1.22 3.66 5.06
C CYS A 33 1.52 3.31 3.60
N ASN A 34 2.61 3.85 3.08
CA ASN A 34 3.02 3.70 1.68
C ASN A 34 4.22 2.76 1.49
N ALA A 35 5.07 2.57 2.50
CA ALA A 35 6.27 1.74 2.41
C ALA A 35 5.93 0.33 1.92
N ALA A 36 6.58 -0.12 0.87
CA ALA A 36 6.34 -1.45 0.32
C ALA A 36 7.55 -1.92 -0.48
N ILE A 37 7.73 -3.22 -0.50
CA ILE A 37 8.62 -3.89 -1.44
C ILE A 37 7.80 -4.74 -2.41
N ASP A 38 8.29 -4.83 -3.62
CA ASP A 38 7.73 -5.67 -4.67
C ASP A 38 8.86 -6.54 -5.23
N THR A 39 8.79 -7.84 -4.99
CA THR A 39 9.81 -8.77 -5.45
C THR A 39 9.80 -8.85 -6.97
N PRO A 40 10.95 -8.69 -7.63
CA PRO A 40 11.04 -8.80 -9.09
C PRO A 40 10.57 -10.17 -9.58
N PRO A 41 10.06 -10.26 -10.82
CA PRO A 41 9.77 -11.54 -11.45
C PRO A 41 11.00 -12.46 -11.46
N THR A 42 10.80 -13.75 -11.22
CA THR A 42 11.87 -14.74 -11.12
C THR A 42 11.49 -16.02 -11.86
N LYS A 43 12.50 -16.78 -12.31
CA LYS A 43 12.33 -18.14 -12.87
C LYS A 43 12.44 -19.25 -11.82
N THR A 44 12.70 -18.90 -10.56
CA THR A 44 13.06 -19.88 -9.54
C THR A 44 11.97 -20.00 -8.48
N GLU A 45 11.27 -21.13 -8.43
CA GLU A 45 10.29 -21.45 -7.38
C GLU A 45 10.89 -21.50 -5.97
N ALA A 46 12.19 -21.78 -5.88
CA ALA A 46 12.90 -21.92 -4.60
C ALA A 46 12.86 -20.68 -3.69
N ARG A 47 12.52 -19.49 -4.24
CA ARG A 47 12.43 -18.22 -3.49
C ARG A 47 11.01 -17.87 -3.03
N PHE A 48 10.03 -18.70 -3.30
CA PHE A 48 8.62 -18.43 -3.02
C PHE A 48 8.39 -18.01 -1.55
N PHE A 49 8.84 -18.83 -0.60
CA PHE A 49 8.63 -18.55 0.83
C PHE A 49 9.50 -17.40 1.35
N THR A 50 10.78 -17.34 1.00
CA THR A 50 11.68 -16.29 1.47
C THR A 50 11.18 -14.92 1.05
N ASP A 51 10.81 -14.75 -0.20
CA ASP A 51 10.30 -13.50 -0.72
C ASP A 51 8.90 -13.19 -0.18
N PHE A 52 8.09 -14.22 0.10
CA PHE A 52 6.78 -14.09 0.71
C PHE A 52 6.88 -13.50 2.13
N GLU A 53 7.68 -14.10 3.00
CA GLU A 53 7.87 -13.64 4.38
C GLU A 53 8.40 -12.21 4.43
N LYS A 54 9.43 -11.89 3.63
CA LYS A 54 9.98 -10.55 3.55
C LYS A 54 8.96 -9.52 3.07
N THR A 55 8.17 -9.89 2.06
CA THR A 55 7.12 -9.01 1.53
C THR A 55 6.02 -8.76 2.56
N MET A 56 5.56 -9.80 3.25
CA MET A 56 4.58 -9.66 4.32
C MET A 56 5.13 -8.84 5.49
N GLN A 57 6.41 -9.03 5.84
CA GLN A 57 7.05 -8.28 6.93
C GLN A 57 7.04 -6.77 6.65
N VAL A 58 7.42 -6.33 5.45
CA VAL A 58 7.46 -4.91 5.10
C VAL A 58 6.06 -4.37 4.81
N ASN A 59 5.29 -5.06 3.97
CA ASN A 59 4.05 -4.50 3.41
C ASN A 59 2.85 -4.59 4.37
N ILE A 60 2.91 -5.46 5.39
CA ILE A 60 1.81 -5.65 6.36
C ILE A 60 2.28 -5.50 7.80
N ASN A 61 3.24 -6.34 8.26
CA ASN A 61 3.58 -6.40 9.67
C ASN A 61 4.17 -5.07 10.15
N ALA A 62 5.01 -4.41 9.34
CA ALA A 62 5.57 -3.12 9.68
C ALA A 62 4.48 -2.05 9.81
N HIS A 63 3.51 -2.00 8.90
CA HIS A 63 2.38 -1.07 8.99
C HIS A 63 1.53 -1.34 10.24
N ALA A 64 1.12 -2.59 10.46
CA ALA A 64 0.33 -2.95 11.63
C ALA A 64 1.06 -2.61 12.94
N ARG A 65 2.37 -2.87 13.01
CA ARG A 65 3.17 -2.54 14.18
C ARG A 65 3.31 -1.02 14.36
N LEU A 66 3.56 -0.25 13.32
CA LEU A 66 3.59 1.22 13.40
C LEU A 66 2.25 1.77 13.92
N LEU A 67 1.16 1.29 13.37
CA LEU A 67 -0.18 1.70 13.75
C LEU A 67 -0.52 1.32 15.20
N SER A 68 0.03 0.21 15.73
CA SER A 68 -0.17 -0.16 17.14
C SER A 68 0.39 0.86 18.13
N TYR A 69 1.36 1.69 17.73
CA TYR A 69 1.86 2.79 18.53
C TYR A 69 1.04 4.08 18.36
N PHE A 70 0.64 4.40 17.11
CA PHE A 70 -0.04 5.66 16.84
C PHE A 70 -1.55 5.63 17.12
N ILE A 71 -2.23 4.50 16.94
CA ILE A 71 -3.66 4.40 17.15
C ILE A 71 -4.08 4.81 18.56
N PRO A 72 -3.42 4.37 19.66
CA PRO A 72 -3.75 4.83 21.00
C PRO A 72 -3.62 6.35 21.16
N GLU A 73 -2.58 6.95 20.60
CA GLU A 73 -2.38 8.39 20.61
C GLU A 73 -3.48 9.13 19.82
N MET A 74 -3.81 8.62 18.61
CA MET A 74 -4.90 9.17 17.79
C MET A 74 -6.24 9.11 18.52
N VAL A 75 -6.54 8.00 19.22
CA VAL A 75 -7.75 7.87 20.04
C VAL A 75 -7.82 8.96 21.10
N ASN A 76 -6.72 9.21 21.80
CA ASN A 76 -6.64 10.23 22.85
C ASN A 76 -6.76 11.67 22.30
N ASN A 77 -6.41 11.88 21.03
CA ASN A 77 -6.46 13.18 20.35
C ASN A 77 -7.70 13.39 19.46
N GLY A 78 -8.72 12.54 19.57
CA GLY A 78 -10.01 12.75 18.89
C GLY A 78 -10.12 12.08 17.53
N GLY A 79 -9.17 11.23 17.14
CA GLY A 79 -9.25 10.42 15.94
C GLY A 79 -8.25 10.81 14.86
N GLY A 80 -8.59 10.49 13.61
CA GLY A 80 -7.75 10.79 12.46
C GLY A 80 -7.96 9.83 11.29
N VAL A 81 -7.12 9.96 10.27
CA VAL A 81 -7.23 9.21 9.01
C VAL A 81 -6.00 8.35 8.77
N ILE A 82 -6.22 7.08 8.46
CA ILE A 82 -5.17 6.14 8.09
C ILE A 82 -5.39 5.72 6.64
N VAL A 83 -4.40 5.99 5.78
CA VAL A 83 -4.42 5.59 4.37
C VAL A 83 -3.42 4.46 4.16
N LEU A 84 -3.92 3.27 3.83
CA LEU A 84 -3.11 2.10 3.49
C LEU A 84 -3.00 2.01 1.97
N VAL A 85 -1.83 2.27 1.41
CA VAL A 85 -1.66 2.33 -0.06
C VAL A 85 -1.74 0.93 -0.68
N GLY A 86 -2.87 0.66 -1.33
CA GLY A 86 -3.18 -0.58 -2.03
C GLY A 86 -2.57 -0.68 -3.43
N SER A 87 -3.03 -1.68 -4.18
CA SER A 87 -2.67 -1.93 -5.57
C SER A 87 -3.75 -2.75 -6.26
N ILE A 88 -3.85 -2.68 -7.60
CA ILE A 88 -4.65 -3.63 -8.40
C ILE A 88 -4.27 -5.08 -8.07
N GLN A 89 -3.02 -5.32 -7.71
CA GLN A 89 -2.52 -6.65 -7.34
C GLN A 89 -3.16 -7.21 -6.05
N GLY A 90 -3.87 -6.40 -5.28
CA GLY A 90 -4.69 -6.86 -4.17
C GLY A 90 -6.11 -7.29 -4.58
N TYR A 91 -6.47 -7.20 -5.87
CA TYR A 91 -7.78 -7.55 -6.43
C TYR A 91 -7.68 -8.65 -7.49
N ILE A 92 -6.58 -8.66 -8.24
CA ILE A 92 -6.33 -9.61 -9.32
C ILE A 92 -4.99 -10.31 -9.13
N GLY A 93 -4.84 -11.51 -9.70
CA GLY A 93 -3.56 -12.20 -9.80
C GLY A 93 -2.62 -11.53 -10.79
N ALA A 94 -1.33 -11.81 -10.68
CA ALA A 94 -0.37 -11.37 -11.67
C ALA A 94 -0.61 -12.09 -13.01
N ASP A 95 -0.68 -11.32 -14.10
CA ASP A 95 -0.80 -11.88 -15.44
C ASP A 95 0.59 -12.18 -16.01
N PHE A 96 0.97 -13.44 -15.99
CA PHE A 96 2.29 -13.88 -16.44
C PHE A 96 2.54 -13.67 -17.93
N ARG A 97 1.49 -13.48 -18.74
CA ARG A 97 1.62 -13.14 -20.17
C ARG A 97 2.30 -11.79 -20.42
N ASN A 98 2.35 -10.93 -19.39
CA ASN A 98 3.05 -9.65 -19.46
C ASN A 98 4.57 -9.80 -19.41
N TYR A 99 5.06 -10.93 -18.90
CA TYR A 99 6.48 -11.16 -18.71
C TYR A 99 7.03 -12.05 -19.81
N SER A 100 8.09 -11.59 -20.49
CA SER A 100 8.81 -12.40 -21.49
C SER A 100 9.78 -13.38 -20.81
N GLY A 101 10.11 -14.49 -21.48
CA GLY A 101 11.15 -15.42 -21.04
C GLY A 101 10.79 -16.34 -19.88
N GLY A 102 9.51 -16.61 -19.61
CA GLY A 102 9.06 -17.56 -18.58
C GLY A 102 9.28 -17.08 -17.15
N PHE A 103 9.31 -15.76 -16.94
CA PHE A 103 9.34 -15.18 -15.61
C PHE A 103 7.95 -15.18 -14.98
N GLU A 104 7.89 -15.46 -13.69
CA GLU A 104 6.69 -15.43 -12.87
C GLU A 104 6.87 -14.44 -11.71
N LYS A 105 5.78 -13.81 -11.31
CA LYS A 105 5.76 -12.87 -10.19
C LYS A 105 5.47 -13.63 -8.89
N PRO A 106 6.33 -13.51 -7.86
CA PRO A 106 6.04 -14.08 -6.55
C PRO A 106 4.73 -13.52 -5.97
N CYS A 107 3.95 -14.37 -5.28
CA CYS A 107 2.61 -14.00 -4.82
C CYS A 107 2.59 -13.11 -3.57
N GLY A 108 3.71 -12.94 -2.87
CA GLY A 108 3.78 -12.19 -1.62
C GLY A 108 3.24 -10.76 -1.73
N TYR A 109 3.56 -10.06 -2.83
CA TYR A 109 3.04 -8.72 -3.07
C TYR A 109 1.52 -8.69 -3.18
N ASN A 110 0.94 -9.58 -4.00
CA ASN A 110 -0.51 -9.68 -4.19
C ASN A 110 -1.21 -9.95 -2.85
N CYS A 111 -0.72 -10.94 -2.10
CA CYS A 111 -1.27 -11.28 -0.79
C CYS A 111 -1.18 -10.11 0.20
N SER A 112 -0.04 -9.43 0.23
CA SER A 112 0.15 -8.27 1.11
C SER A 112 -0.80 -7.12 0.78
N LYS A 113 -0.99 -6.80 -0.51
CA LYS A 113 -1.90 -5.74 -0.95
C LYS A 113 -3.38 -6.10 -0.74
N ALA A 114 -3.73 -7.38 -0.82
CA ALA A 114 -5.07 -7.86 -0.44
C ALA A 114 -5.30 -7.72 1.08
N ALA A 115 -4.31 -8.05 1.91
CA ALA A 115 -4.40 -7.95 3.36
C ALA A 115 -4.59 -6.51 3.85
N LEU A 116 -4.00 -5.50 3.19
CA LEU A 116 -4.19 -4.08 3.53
C LEU A 116 -5.65 -3.64 3.48
N LYS A 117 -6.44 -4.15 2.54
CA LYS A 117 -7.87 -3.86 2.44
C LYS A 117 -8.63 -4.31 3.68
N GLN A 118 -8.36 -5.54 4.12
CA GLN A 118 -9.00 -6.07 5.33
C GLN A 118 -8.50 -5.37 6.60
N LEU A 119 -7.22 -4.96 6.63
CA LEU A 119 -6.67 -4.16 7.73
C LEU A 119 -7.40 -2.82 7.86
N ALA A 120 -7.68 -2.12 6.74
CA ALA A 120 -8.44 -0.88 6.75
C ALA A 120 -9.84 -1.06 7.36
N ARG A 121 -10.57 -2.11 6.94
CA ARG A 121 -11.89 -2.45 7.50
C ARG A 121 -11.82 -2.73 9.00
N SER A 122 -10.85 -3.54 9.42
CA SER A 122 -10.67 -3.92 10.83
C SER A 122 -10.38 -2.70 11.71
N ILE A 123 -9.48 -1.81 11.27
CA ILE A 123 -9.18 -0.57 11.99
C ILE A 123 -10.43 0.30 12.11
N THR A 124 -11.16 0.50 11.02
CA THR A 124 -12.37 1.32 11.03
C THR A 124 -13.44 0.74 11.96
N VAL A 125 -13.69 -0.56 11.95
CA VAL A 125 -14.69 -1.20 12.84
C VAL A 125 -14.28 -1.09 14.29
N GLN A 126 -13.00 -1.28 14.62
CA GLN A 126 -12.52 -1.25 16.00
C GLN A 126 -12.43 0.16 16.58
N TYR A 127 -12.02 1.13 15.77
CA TYR A 127 -11.65 2.47 16.24
C TYR A 127 -12.52 3.60 15.69
N GLY A 128 -13.49 3.32 14.82
CA GLY A 128 -14.37 4.34 14.24
C GLY A 128 -15.15 5.14 15.28
N ARG A 129 -15.57 4.50 16.36
CA ARG A 129 -16.23 5.19 17.50
C ARG A 129 -15.34 6.23 18.21
N TYR A 130 -14.04 6.18 17.99
CA TYR A 130 -13.07 7.14 18.51
C TYR A 130 -12.61 8.16 17.44
N GLY A 131 -13.34 8.24 16.31
CA GLY A 131 -13.02 9.17 15.26
C GLY A 131 -11.91 8.72 14.30
N ILE A 132 -11.45 7.46 14.37
CA ILE A 132 -10.44 6.93 13.44
C ILE A 132 -11.12 6.22 12.29
N ARG A 133 -10.79 6.61 11.07
CA ARG A 133 -11.17 5.90 9.85
C ARG A 133 -9.94 5.47 9.06
N ALA A 134 -9.99 4.29 8.47
CA ALA A 134 -8.93 3.77 7.62
C ALA A 134 -9.48 3.43 6.24
N VAL A 135 -8.69 3.68 5.19
CA VAL A 135 -9.06 3.44 3.80
C VAL A 135 -7.90 2.84 3.02
N CYS A 136 -8.21 2.13 1.93
CA CYS A 136 -7.19 1.46 1.13
C CYS A 136 -7.36 1.72 -0.38
N PRO A 137 -6.98 2.91 -0.89
CA PRO A 137 -6.97 3.15 -2.32
C PRO A 137 -5.96 2.25 -3.03
N GLY A 138 -6.41 1.51 -4.04
CA GLY A 138 -5.58 0.66 -4.88
C GLY A 138 -5.23 1.34 -6.20
N PHE A 139 -3.94 1.37 -6.53
CA PHE A 139 -3.48 2.00 -7.76
C PHE A 139 -3.16 0.97 -8.84
N GLY A 140 -3.45 1.36 -10.07
CA GLY A 140 -3.11 0.65 -11.29
C GLY A 140 -1.65 0.81 -11.70
N PRO A 141 -1.30 0.40 -12.92
CA PRO A 141 0.06 0.48 -13.39
C PRO A 141 0.57 1.93 -13.43
N PHE A 142 1.63 2.19 -12.67
CA PHE A 142 2.42 3.41 -12.76
C PHE A 142 3.61 3.14 -13.68
N LEU A 143 3.52 3.60 -14.92
CA LEU A 143 4.53 3.33 -15.94
C LEU A 143 5.65 4.36 -15.85
N SER A 144 6.88 3.88 -15.73
CA SER A 144 8.08 4.71 -15.74
C SER A 144 8.97 4.37 -16.93
N ASP A 145 9.82 5.31 -17.34
CA ASP A 145 10.78 5.14 -18.44
C ASP A 145 11.84 4.06 -18.17
N LYS A 146 11.90 3.53 -16.95
CA LYS A 146 12.79 2.43 -16.56
C LYS A 146 12.26 1.05 -16.92
N LEU A 147 10.97 0.95 -17.29
CA LEU A 147 10.35 -0.31 -17.66
C LEU A 147 10.65 -0.66 -19.14
N PRO A 148 10.79 -1.95 -19.47
CA PRO A 148 10.97 -2.36 -20.86
C PRO A 148 9.83 -1.86 -21.75
N PRO A 149 10.12 -1.28 -22.93
CA PRO A 149 9.09 -0.73 -23.84
C PRO A 149 8.03 -1.76 -24.24
N GLU A 150 8.42 -3.01 -24.44
CA GLU A 150 7.51 -4.12 -24.75
C GLU A 150 6.51 -4.37 -23.60
N PHE A 151 6.99 -4.35 -22.35
CA PHE A 151 6.14 -4.48 -21.18
C PHE A 151 5.16 -3.31 -21.07
N VAL A 152 5.64 -2.09 -21.27
CA VAL A 152 4.82 -0.87 -21.26
C VAL A 152 3.71 -0.95 -22.30
N ALA A 153 4.03 -1.39 -23.53
CA ALA A 153 3.04 -1.54 -24.61
C ALA A 153 1.94 -2.54 -24.22
N LYS A 154 2.32 -3.74 -23.75
CA LYS A 154 1.38 -4.77 -23.30
C LYS A 154 0.46 -4.29 -22.16
N ILE A 155 1.00 -3.52 -21.23
CA ILE A 155 0.21 -2.96 -20.13
C ILE A 155 -0.78 -1.91 -20.65
N ARG A 156 -0.35 -1.01 -21.54
CA ARG A 156 -1.23 0.03 -22.11
C ARG A 156 -2.41 -0.55 -22.87
N GLU A 157 -2.23 -1.61 -23.63
CA GLU A 157 -3.29 -2.31 -24.37
C GLU A 157 -4.38 -2.85 -23.43
N LYS A 158 -4.05 -3.12 -22.16
CA LYS A 158 -4.97 -3.63 -21.14
C LYS A 158 -5.72 -2.55 -20.36
N ILE A 159 -5.43 -1.28 -20.62
CA ILE A 159 -6.10 -0.17 -19.93
C ILE A 159 -7.19 0.38 -20.85
N PRO A 160 -8.48 0.15 -20.56
CA PRO A 160 -9.60 0.56 -21.44
C PRO A 160 -9.60 2.03 -21.79
N THR A 161 -9.27 2.90 -20.84
CA THR A 161 -9.24 4.35 -21.05
C THR A 161 -7.93 4.83 -21.70
N GLY A 162 -6.91 3.97 -21.82
CA GLY A 162 -5.55 4.35 -22.21
C GLY A 162 -4.81 5.19 -21.18
N HIS A 163 -5.48 5.60 -20.10
CA HIS A 163 -4.91 6.44 -19.04
C HIS A 163 -4.19 5.59 -17.99
N THR A 164 -2.87 5.72 -17.92
CA THR A 164 -2.05 5.13 -16.86
C THR A 164 -2.05 6.03 -15.62
N VAL A 165 -1.90 5.44 -14.44
CA VAL A 165 -1.86 6.22 -13.20
C VAL A 165 -0.71 7.21 -13.21
N THR A 166 -1.00 8.46 -12.87
CA THR A 166 -0.05 9.56 -12.78
C THR A 166 0.18 9.98 -11.32
N LYS A 167 1.18 10.84 -11.09
CA LYS A 167 1.40 11.44 -9.76
C LYS A 167 0.19 12.27 -9.32
N GLU A 168 -0.41 12.97 -10.25
CA GLU A 168 -1.61 13.79 -10.04
C GLU A 168 -2.81 12.95 -9.61
N ASP A 169 -2.98 11.75 -10.20
CA ASP A 169 -4.02 10.82 -9.79
C ASP A 169 -3.81 10.33 -8.35
N VAL A 170 -2.57 10.01 -7.99
CA VAL A 170 -2.22 9.62 -6.62
C VAL A 170 -2.49 10.76 -5.65
N GLN A 171 -2.04 11.98 -5.95
CA GLN A 171 -2.25 13.16 -5.11
C GLN A 171 -3.74 13.45 -4.89
N ARG A 172 -4.55 13.48 -5.96
CA ARG A 172 -6.00 13.71 -5.89
C ARG A 172 -6.70 12.61 -5.09
N THR A 173 -6.28 11.37 -5.27
CA THR A 173 -6.83 10.23 -4.54
C THR A 173 -6.53 10.31 -3.04
N LEU A 174 -5.31 10.67 -2.67
CA LEU A 174 -4.93 10.86 -1.27
C LEU A 174 -5.67 12.02 -0.63
N LEU A 175 -5.81 13.15 -1.34
CA LEU A 175 -6.62 14.28 -0.86
C LEU A 175 -8.08 13.87 -0.68
N TYR A 176 -8.68 13.17 -1.64
CA TYR A 176 -10.04 12.64 -1.51
C TYR A 176 -10.19 11.70 -0.32
N ALA A 177 -9.23 10.77 -0.14
CA ALA A 177 -9.19 9.85 0.99
C ALA A 177 -9.19 10.56 2.34
N VAL A 178 -8.47 11.68 2.43
CA VAL A 178 -8.34 12.46 3.67
C VAL A 178 -9.53 13.39 3.89
N CYS A 179 -10.05 14.03 2.85
CA CYS A 179 -11.08 15.08 2.99
C CYS A 179 -12.52 14.53 2.97
N CYS A 180 -12.75 13.27 2.57
CA CYS A 180 -14.08 12.69 2.49
C CYS A 180 -14.40 11.87 3.75
N ASP A 181 -15.11 12.45 4.71
CA ASP A 181 -15.40 11.81 6.00
C ASP A 181 -16.27 10.56 5.88
N GLY A 182 -17.08 10.45 4.84
CA GLY A 182 -17.89 9.27 4.56
C GLY A 182 -17.11 8.04 4.10
N LEU A 183 -15.81 8.18 3.78
CA LEU A 183 -14.95 7.04 3.42
C LEU A 183 -14.39 6.39 4.69
N ALA A 184 -14.94 5.25 5.05
CA ALA A 184 -14.57 4.54 6.27
C ALA A 184 -14.54 3.01 6.03
N GLY A 185 -13.38 2.41 6.06
CA GLY A 185 -13.16 0.99 5.75
C GLY A 185 -13.18 0.67 4.25
N GLU A 186 -13.27 1.69 3.40
CA GLU A 186 -13.41 1.52 1.96
C GLU A 186 -12.09 1.20 1.27
N ASP A 187 -12.21 0.40 0.22
CA ASP A 187 -11.16 0.17 -0.77
C ASP A 187 -11.72 0.40 -2.18
N TRP A 188 -10.99 1.12 -3.00
CA TRP A 188 -11.36 1.43 -4.38
C TRP A 188 -10.15 1.44 -5.30
N LEU A 189 -10.40 1.40 -6.62
CA LEU A 189 -9.35 1.35 -7.63
C LEU A 189 -9.26 2.64 -8.43
N VAL A 190 -8.02 3.05 -8.67
CA VAL A 190 -7.62 4.12 -9.59
C VAL A 190 -6.68 3.48 -10.62
N ASP A 191 -7.22 2.89 -11.69
CA ASP A 191 -6.47 1.99 -12.57
C ASP A 191 -6.77 2.16 -14.07
N GLY A 192 -7.51 3.20 -14.45
CA GLY A 192 -7.93 3.42 -15.83
C GLY A 192 -8.85 2.33 -16.39
N GLY A 193 -9.43 1.50 -15.52
CA GLY A 193 -10.26 0.36 -15.90
C GLY A 193 -9.48 -0.94 -16.14
N PHE A 194 -8.20 -0.98 -15.83
CA PHE A 194 -7.35 -2.16 -16.05
C PHE A 194 -7.92 -3.46 -15.49
N THR A 195 -8.61 -3.41 -14.35
CA THR A 195 -9.20 -4.59 -13.69
C THR A 195 -10.62 -4.91 -14.11
N LYS A 196 -11.16 -4.29 -15.17
CA LYS A 196 -12.57 -4.42 -15.58
C LYS A 196 -12.80 -5.42 -16.72
N TRP A 197 -11.74 -6.02 -17.25
CA TRP A 197 -11.82 -7.10 -18.24
C TRP A 197 -12.17 -8.46 -17.62
#